data_b3535d2105719f083853b58668781598
#
_entry.id   b3535d2105719f083853b58668781598
#
_cell.length_a   1.000
_cell.length_b   1.000
_cell.length_c   1.000
_cell.angle_alpha   90.00
_cell.angle_beta   90.00
_cell.angle_gamma   90.00
#
_symmetry.space_group_name_H-M   'P 1'
#
loop_
_entity.id
_entity.type
_entity.pdbx_description
1 polymer ?
#
loop_
_entity_poly.entity_id
_entity_poly.type
_entity_poly.pdbx_seq_one_letter_code
_entity_poly.pdbx_strand_id
1 'polypeptide(L)'
;MRTVIVYNHPFEGSYCNAILSVVTNGLRKANHEIDLMHLDREEFNPRMSAEDLTGFVAHQAVDPQVIDYGKRLEKADHLIFIFPIWWDIMPATTKGFIDRVLAPAVVYDHHPRGFGLIPLLKNLKSITLITTMNKPKVMYSLLIGNLIQKVMLRSVFKTMGYKNLNWISYNRVKSVTQEKRVKWLNNLEKRFTDFK
;
A
#
# COMPACT_ATOMS: atom_id res chain seq x y z
N MET A 1 12.80 13.35 -2.80
CA MET A 1 11.85 12.86 -1.78
C MET A 1 11.97 11.36 -1.68
N ARG A 2 11.65 10.79 -0.51
CA ARG A 2 11.70 9.33 -0.29
C ARG A 2 10.33 8.70 -0.48
N THR A 3 10.24 7.75 -1.40
CA THR A 3 9.01 6.99 -1.69
C THR A 3 9.19 5.54 -1.23
N VAL A 4 8.37 5.13 -0.28
CA VAL A 4 8.28 3.73 0.14
C VAL A 4 7.22 3.02 -0.69
N ILE A 5 7.58 1.88 -1.27
CA ILE A 5 6.66 1.03 -2.05
C ILE A 5 6.48 -0.30 -1.31
N VAL A 6 5.26 -0.59 -0.89
CA VAL A 6 4.86 -1.90 -0.36
C VAL A 6 4.29 -2.71 -1.51
N TYR A 7 5.00 -3.72 -1.94
CA TYR A 7 4.65 -4.56 -3.09
C TYR A 7 4.34 -5.99 -2.65
N ASN A 8 3.22 -6.52 -3.14
CA ASN A 8 2.84 -7.90 -2.90
C ASN A 8 2.32 -8.56 -4.19
N HIS A 9 3.11 -9.41 -4.75
CA HIS A 9 2.73 -10.41 -5.75
C HIS A 9 3.88 -11.43 -5.91
N PRO A 10 3.64 -12.75 -5.74
CA PRO A 10 4.70 -13.75 -5.76
C PRO A 10 5.23 -14.06 -7.17
N PHE A 11 4.46 -13.72 -8.23
CA PHE A 11 4.82 -14.06 -9.61
C PHE A 11 5.36 -12.85 -10.36
N GLU A 12 6.61 -12.91 -10.81
CA GLU A 12 7.30 -11.83 -11.53
C GLU A 12 6.69 -11.53 -12.91
N GLY A 13 6.09 -12.51 -13.58
CA GLY A 13 5.37 -12.31 -14.84
C GLY A 13 4.00 -11.62 -14.71
N SER A 14 3.65 -11.15 -13.51
CA SER A 14 2.35 -10.51 -13.26
C SER A 14 2.27 -9.09 -13.80
N TYR A 15 1.04 -8.63 -14.07
CA TYR A 15 0.81 -7.22 -14.42
C TYR A 15 1.13 -6.27 -13.24
N CYS A 16 1.03 -6.74 -11.98
CA CYS A 16 1.50 -5.98 -10.82
C CYS A 16 3.01 -5.75 -10.87
N ASN A 17 3.80 -6.71 -11.34
CA ASN A 17 5.24 -6.52 -11.49
C ASN A 17 5.57 -5.53 -12.63
N ALA A 18 4.84 -5.57 -13.74
CA ALA A 18 4.96 -4.55 -14.80
C ALA A 18 4.60 -3.14 -14.25
N ILE A 19 3.58 -3.03 -13.41
CA ILE A 19 3.24 -1.79 -12.71
C ILE A 19 4.39 -1.33 -11.81
N LEU A 20 4.94 -2.22 -10.98
CA LEU A 20 6.09 -1.92 -10.11
C LEU A 20 7.25 -1.34 -10.94
N SER A 21 7.58 -1.97 -12.07
CA SER A 21 8.68 -1.55 -12.95
C SER A 21 8.47 -0.12 -13.49
N VAL A 22 7.29 0.21 -14.00
CA VAL A 22 7.04 1.56 -14.55
C VAL A 22 6.90 2.62 -13.48
N VAL A 23 6.36 2.29 -12.29
CA VAL A 23 6.31 3.21 -11.14
C VAL A 23 7.71 3.53 -10.66
N THR A 24 8.58 2.53 -10.48
CA THR A 24 9.97 2.75 -10.07
C THR A 24 10.75 3.53 -11.11
N ASN A 25 10.55 3.27 -12.41
CA ASN A 25 11.18 4.05 -13.47
C ASN A 25 10.73 5.52 -13.46
N GLY A 26 9.43 5.78 -13.35
CA GLY A 26 8.91 7.15 -13.25
C GLY A 26 9.46 7.89 -12.03
N LEU A 27 9.46 7.27 -10.86
CA LEU A 27 10.01 7.86 -9.63
C LEU A 27 11.51 8.14 -9.71
N ARG A 28 12.31 7.27 -10.36
CA ARG A 28 13.74 7.52 -10.61
C ARG A 28 13.94 8.74 -11.52
N LYS A 29 13.13 8.88 -12.59
CA LYS A 29 13.14 10.06 -13.46
C LYS A 29 12.77 11.34 -12.73
N ALA A 30 11.91 11.24 -11.71
CA ALA A 30 11.55 12.35 -10.82
C ALA A 30 12.56 12.58 -9.66
N ASN A 31 13.71 11.89 -9.66
CA ASN A 31 14.75 11.96 -8.64
C ASN A 31 14.27 11.61 -7.22
N HIS A 32 13.35 10.65 -7.10
CA HIS A 32 12.96 10.09 -5.80
C HIS A 32 13.93 9.01 -5.35
N GLU A 33 14.26 8.99 -4.06
CA GLU A 33 14.82 7.83 -3.39
C GLU A 33 13.71 6.78 -3.22
N ILE A 34 13.96 5.56 -3.68
CA ILE A 34 12.97 4.48 -3.66
C ILE A 34 13.38 3.44 -2.63
N ASP A 35 12.49 3.18 -1.69
CA ASP A 35 12.59 2.10 -0.72
C ASP A 35 11.50 1.06 -1.03
N LEU A 36 11.92 -0.11 -1.53
CA LEU A 36 11.00 -1.19 -1.92
C LEU A 36 10.90 -2.24 -0.82
N MET A 37 9.74 -2.38 -0.22
CA MET A 37 9.34 -3.50 0.63
C MET A 37 8.65 -4.55 -0.24
N HIS A 38 9.40 -5.54 -0.71
CA HIS A 38 8.85 -6.61 -1.53
C HIS A 38 8.44 -7.78 -0.63
N LEU A 39 7.18 -7.78 -0.18
CA LEU A 39 6.71 -8.67 0.89
C LEU A 39 6.97 -10.16 0.62
N ASP A 40 6.82 -10.60 -0.65
CA ASP A 40 7.06 -12.01 -1.00
C ASP A 40 8.56 -12.36 -1.01
N ARG A 41 9.43 -11.48 -1.52
CA ARG A 41 10.89 -11.71 -1.56
C ARG A 41 11.57 -11.55 -0.20
N GLU A 42 11.03 -10.66 0.62
CA GLU A 42 11.47 -10.42 2.00
C GLU A 42 10.85 -11.43 2.98
N GLU A 43 10.11 -12.43 2.45
CA GLU A 43 9.48 -13.52 3.21
C GLU A 43 8.66 -13.01 4.40
N PHE A 44 7.93 -11.90 4.19
CA PHE A 44 7.14 -11.30 5.26
C PHE A 44 6.08 -12.27 5.77
N ASN A 45 6.14 -12.59 7.08
CA ASN A 45 5.12 -13.41 7.73
C ASN A 45 3.87 -12.57 8.06
N PRO A 46 2.71 -12.79 7.39
CA PRO A 46 1.51 -12.01 7.62
C PRO A 46 0.74 -12.40 8.89
N ARG A 47 1.16 -13.47 9.58
CA ARG A 47 0.42 -14.00 10.72
C ARG A 47 0.72 -13.20 11.99
N MET A 48 -0.31 -12.62 12.58
CA MET A 48 -0.24 -12.02 13.91
C MET A 48 0.09 -13.10 14.95
N SER A 49 1.09 -12.90 15.79
CA SER A 49 1.45 -13.79 16.89
C SER A 49 0.89 -13.32 18.23
N ALA A 50 0.99 -14.15 19.25
CA ALA A 50 0.62 -13.76 20.63
C ALA A 50 1.56 -12.64 21.15
N GLU A 51 2.84 -12.72 20.78
CA GLU A 51 3.86 -11.72 21.11
C GLU A 51 3.55 -10.39 20.44
N ASP A 52 3.14 -10.39 19.15
CA ASP A 52 2.69 -9.19 18.46
C ASP A 52 1.52 -8.51 19.18
N LEU A 53 0.53 -9.31 19.66
CA LEU A 53 -0.62 -8.76 20.41
C LEU A 53 -0.19 -8.16 21.75
N THR A 54 0.73 -8.81 22.45
CA THR A 54 1.29 -8.28 23.70
C THR A 54 2.03 -6.96 23.41
N GLY A 55 2.83 -6.92 22.36
CA GLY A 55 3.53 -5.71 21.92
C GLY A 55 2.55 -4.61 21.50
N PHE A 56 1.46 -4.97 20.81
CA PHE A 56 0.42 -4.02 20.42
C PHE A 56 -0.20 -3.30 21.62
N VAL A 57 -0.52 -4.04 22.69
CA VAL A 57 -1.03 -3.46 23.95
C VAL A 57 0.02 -2.59 24.65
N ALA A 58 1.29 -3.00 24.58
CA ALA A 58 2.41 -2.24 25.15
C ALA A 58 2.87 -1.05 24.26
N HIS A 59 2.24 -0.80 23.11
CA HIS A 59 2.65 0.18 22.10
C HIS A 59 4.11 -0.03 21.64
N GLN A 60 4.52 -1.28 21.47
CA GLN A 60 5.87 -1.65 21.10
C GLN A 60 5.88 -2.84 20.13
N ALA A 61 6.47 -2.68 18.95
CA ALA A 61 6.67 -3.80 18.04
C ALA A 61 7.76 -4.73 18.59
N VAL A 62 7.54 -6.05 18.45
CA VAL A 62 8.46 -7.08 18.96
C VAL A 62 9.21 -7.82 17.85
N ASP A 63 8.61 -7.97 16.67
CA ASP A 63 9.22 -8.63 15.52
C ASP A 63 10.25 -7.72 14.86
N PRO A 64 11.51 -8.16 14.66
CA PRO A 64 12.58 -7.36 14.04
C PRO A 64 12.22 -6.83 12.63
N GLN A 65 11.52 -7.61 11.80
CA GLN A 65 11.11 -7.21 10.46
C GLN A 65 10.02 -6.12 10.53
N VAL A 66 9.08 -6.24 11.46
CA VAL A 66 8.06 -5.21 11.72
C VAL A 66 8.69 -3.92 12.20
N ILE A 67 9.68 -3.99 13.10
CA ILE A 67 10.44 -2.84 13.58
C ILE A 67 11.20 -2.16 12.43
N ASP A 68 11.86 -2.94 11.57
CA ASP A 68 12.55 -2.40 10.39
C ASP A 68 11.58 -1.68 9.45
N TYR A 69 10.46 -2.32 9.13
CA TYR A 69 9.42 -1.71 8.28
C TYR A 69 8.86 -0.43 8.88
N GLY A 70 8.64 -0.38 10.18
CA GLY A 70 8.25 0.84 10.90
C GLY A 70 9.24 1.99 10.68
N LYS A 71 10.53 1.73 10.91
CA LYS A 71 11.62 2.72 10.70
C LYS A 71 11.74 3.18 9.24
N ARG A 72 11.45 2.30 8.29
CA ARG A 72 11.44 2.65 6.86
C ARG A 72 10.24 3.56 6.54
N LEU A 73 9.05 3.27 7.10
CA LEU A 73 7.86 4.11 6.95
C LEU A 73 8.02 5.50 7.57
N GLU A 74 8.67 5.64 8.72
CA GLU A 74 8.94 6.93 9.38
C GLU A 74 9.68 7.92 8.47
N LYS A 75 10.50 7.41 7.56
CA LYS A 75 11.31 8.22 6.63
C LYS A 75 10.58 8.55 5.33
N ALA A 76 9.34 8.06 5.12
CA ALA A 76 8.63 8.18 3.88
C ALA A 76 8.00 9.56 3.70
N ASP A 77 8.23 10.19 2.54
CA ASP A 77 7.42 11.31 2.03
C ASP A 77 6.16 10.82 1.32
N HIS A 78 6.25 9.66 0.63
CA HIS A 78 5.14 9.03 -0.09
C HIS A 78 5.12 7.53 0.19
N LEU A 79 3.91 6.98 0.33
CA LEU A 79 3.67 5.55 0.51
C LEU A 79 2.82 5.01 -0.64
N ILE A 80 3.33 4.01 -1.33
CA ILE A 80 2.64 3.38 -2.46
C ILE A 80 2.43 1.91 -2.15
N PHE A 81 1.20 1.43 -2.26
CA PHE A 81 0.88 0.01 -2.21
C PHE A 81 0.59 -0.49 -3.62
N ILE A 82 1.19 -1.62 -4.02
CA ILE A 82 0.94 -2.28 -5.30
C ILE A 82 0.60 -3.74 -5.03
N PHE A 83 -0.65 -4.14 -5.32
CA PHE A 83 -1.12 -5.51 -5.09
C PHE A 83 -2.33 -5.85 -5.97
N PRO A 84 -2.62 -7.16 -6.22
CA PRO A 84 -3.84 -7.58 -6.89
C PRO A 84 -5.02 -7.61 -5.91
N ILE A 85 -6.23 -7.33 -6.41
CA ILE A 85 -7.46 -7.59 -5.65
C ILE A 85 -7.84 -9.06 -5.86
N TRP A 86 -7.79 -9.83 -4.78
CA TRP A 86 -8.21 -11.21 -4.69
C TRP A 86 -9.45 -11.31 -3.81
N TRP A 87 -10.50 -11.99 -4.31
CA TRP A 87 -11.77 -12.11 -3.57
C TRP A 87 -12.29 -10.76 -3.04
N ASP A 88 -12.21 -9.74 -3.91
CA ASP A 88 -12.70 -8.37 -3.68
C ASP A 88 -11.93 -7.54 -2.63
N ILE A 89 -10.89 -8.09 -2.00
CA ILE A 89 -10.03 -7.39 -1.03
C ILE A 89 -8.53 -7.58 -1.35
N MET A 90 -7.67 -7.09 -0.47
CA MET A 90 -6.22 -7.29 -0.57
C MET A 90 -5.82 -8.74 -0.28
N PRO A 91 -4.67 -9.22 -0.79
CA PRO A 91 -4.10 -10.51 -0.44
C PRO A 91 -3.80 -10.62 1.07
N ALA A 92 -3.74 -11.86 1.58
CA ALA A 92 -3.45 -12.14 2.99
C ALA A 92 -2.15 -11.48 3.47
N THR A 93 -1.09 -11.51 2.65
CA THR A 93 0.21 -10.90 2.99
C THR A 93 0.09 -9.38 3.13
N THR A 94 -0.63 -8.70 2.22
CA THR A 94 -0.91 -7.26 2.35
C THR A 94 -1.77 -6.96 3.59
N LYS A 95 -2.76 -7.82 3.91
CA LYS A 95 -3.58 -7.65 5.11
C LYS A 95 -2.74 -7.81 6.36
N GLY A 96 -1.89 -8.83 6.42
CA GLY A 96 -0.98 -9.03 7.55
C GLY A 96 0.03 -7.89 7.73
N PHE A 97 0.49 -7.28 6.62
CA PHE A 97 1.30 -6.07 6.70
C PHE A 97 0.53 -4.93 7.40
N ILE A 98 -0.74 -4.72 7.03
CA ILE A 98 -1.58 -3.72 7.69
C ILE A 98 -1.73 -4.04 9.18
N ASP A 99 -2.02 -5.30 9.53
CA ASP A 99 -2.30 -5.71 10.92
C ASP A 99 -1.06 -5.60 11.82
N ARG A 100 0.12 -5.94 11.30
CA ARG A 100 1.35 -6.02 12.09
C ARG A 100 2.18 -4.74 12.06
N VAL A 101 2.28 -4.09 10.89
CA VAL A 101 3.19 -2.95 10.69
C VAL A 101 2.48 -1.62 10.94
N LEU A 102 1.19 -1.48 10.55
CA LEU A 102 0.43 -0.25 10.84
C LEU A 102 -0.10 -0.25 12.28
N ALA A 103 0.80 -0.44 13.24
CA ALA A 103 0.50 -0.58 14.65
C ALA A 103 0.54 0.78 15.40
N PRO A 104 -0.04 0.85 16.62
CA PRO A 104 0.12 1.99 17.52
C PRO A 104 1.59 2.28 17.80
N ALA A 105 1.93 3.53 18.07
CA ALA A 105 3.28 4.06 18.28
C ALA A 105 4.24 3.93 17.07
N VAL A 106 3.81 3.33 15.96
CA VAL A 106 4.57 3.25 14.70
C VAL A 106 3.98 4.20 13.66
N VAL A 107 2.72 3.96 13.27
CA VAL A 107 2.06 4.71 12.18
C VAL A 107 1.00 5.68 12.72
N TYR A 108 0.41 5.37 13.85
CA TYR A 108 -0.57 6.22 14.53
C TYR A 108 -0.48 6.09 16.04
N ASP A 109 -1.13 7.00 16.75
CA ASP A 109 -1.35 6.88 18.19
C ASP A 109 -2.75 7.37 18.55
N HIS A 110 -3.19 7.10 19.77
CA HIS A 110 -4.45 7.62 20.28
C HIS A 110 -4.37 9.12 20.57
N HIS A 111 -5.44 9.83 20.26
CA HIS A 111 -5.50 11.25 20.57
C HIS A 111 -5.48 11.47 22.09
N PRO A 112 -4.65 12.38 22.64
CA PRO A 112 -4.53 12.58 24.09
C PRO A 112 -5.84 12.91 24.81
N ARG A 113 -6.83 13.45 24.10
CA ARG A 113 -8.18 13.75 24.61
C ARG A 113 -9.13 12.55 24.56
N GLY A 114 -8.67 11.35 24.25
CA GLY A 114 -9.45 10.10 24.26
C GLY A 114 -10.32 9.84 23.02
N PHE A 115 -10.38 10.74 22.03
CA PHE A 115 -11.18 10.55 20.82
C PHE A 115 -10.31 10.60 19.55
N GLY A 116 -10.39 9.52 18.74
CA GLY A 116 -9.73 9.42 17.44
C GLY A 116 -8.25 9.04 17.49
N LEU A 117 -7.65 8.98 16.32
CA LEU A 117 -6.25 8.64 16.11
C LEU A 117 -5.49 9.84 15.53
N ILE A 118 -4.20 9.92 15.83
CA ILE A 118 -3.28 10.91 15.28
C ILE A 118 -2.20 10.22 14.45
N PRO A 119 -1.86 10.74 13.26
CA PRO A 119 -0.82 10.17 12.43
C PRO A 119 0.57 10.47 13.01
N LEU A 120 1.44 9.45 13.04
CA LEU A 120 2.82 9.59 13.50
C LEU A 120 3.82 9.77 12.35
N LEU A 121 3.53 9.30 11.14
CA LEU A 121 4.38 9.49 9.96
C LEU A 121 4.27 10.95 9.47
N LYS A 122 4.97 11.85 10.16
CA LYS A 122 4.82 13.31 10.00
C LYS A 122 5.29 13.84 8.64
N ASN A 123 6.23 13.12 7.99
CA ASN A 123 6.76 13.48 6.68
C ASN A 123 5.85 13.03 5.53
N LEU A 124 4.90 12.12 5.82
CA LEU A 124 4.10 11.46 4.80
C LEU A 124 3.09 12.42 4.15
N LYS A 125 3.32 12.77 2.90
CA LYS A 125 2.52 13.71 2.10
C LYS A 125 1.36 13.05 1.40
N SER A 126 1.53 11.79 0.93
CA SER A 126 0.47 11.07 0.24
C SER A 126 0.58 9.56 0.37
N ILE A 127 -0.57 8.89 0.25
CA ILE A 127 -0.69 7.44 0.18
C ILE A 127 -1.42 7.09 -1.12
N THR A 128 -0.82 6.23 -1.95
CA THR A 128 -1.40 5.80 -3.22
C THR A 128 -1.54 4.28 -3.25
N LEU A 129 -2.75 3.78 -3.50
CA LEU A 129 -2.97 2.38 -3.81
C LEU A 129 -2.99 2.18 -5.32
N ILE A 130 -2.27 1.18 -5.82
CA ILE A 130 -2.31 0.77 -7.22
C ILE A 130 -2.70 -0.70 -7.25
N THR A 131 -3.86 -1.00 -7.80
CA THR A 131 -4.41 -2.35 -7.75
C THR A 131 -4.81 -2.88 -9.12
N THR A 132 -4.77 -4.19 -9.27
CA THR A 132 -5.27 -4.90 -10.45
C THR A 132 -6.45 -5.79 -10.08
N MET A 133 -7.42 -5.94 -10.98
CA MET A 133 -8.51 -6.90 -10.82
C MET A 133 -9.04 -7.35 -12.18
N ASN A 134 -9.75 -8.48 -12.20
CA ASN A 134 -10.44 -8.96 -13.41
C ASN A 134 -11.92 -8.52 -13.48
N LYS A 135 -12.48 -8.08 -12.36
CA LYS A 135 -13.86 -7.58 -12.28
C LYS A 135 -13.98 -6.20 -12.95
N PRO A 136 -15.05 -5.89 -13.69
CA PRO A 136 -15.33 -4.54 -14.17
C PRO A 136 -15.48 -3.55 -13.01
N LYS A 137 -14.94 -2.33 -13.17
CA LYS A 137 -14.99 -1.31 -12.10
C LYS A 137 -16.42 -0.98 -11.67
N VAL A 138 -17.35 -0.92 -12.61
CA VAL A 138 -18.78 -0.64 -12.33
C VAL A 138 -19.37 -1.72 -11.42
N MET A 139 -19.14 -3.00 -11.72
CA MET A 139 -19.61 -4.10 -10.87
C MET A 139 -18.97 -4.06 -9.48
N TYR A 140 -17.66 -3.81 -9.41
CA TYR A 140 -16.96 -3.69 -8.14
C TYR A 140 -17.50 -2.50 -7.32
N SER A 141 -17.83 -1.40 -7.96
CA SER A 141 -18.39 -0.21 -7.30
C SER A 141 -19.82 -0.42 -6.82
N LEU A 142 -20.71 -0.91 -7.70
CA LEU A 142 -22.15 -0.96 -7.41
C LEU A 142 -22.54 -2.19 -6.59
N LEU A 143 -22.00 -3.38 -6.91
CA LEU A 143 -22.40 -4.63 -6.24
C LEU A 143 -21.57 -4.90 -4.98
N ILE A 144 -20.28 -4.61 -5.03
CA ILE A 144 -19.34 -4.91 -3.94
C ILE A 144 -19.10 -3.66 -3.05
N GLY A 145 -19.39 -2.47 -3.57
CA GLY A 145 -19.31 -1.22 -2.81
C GLY A 145 -17.89 -0.67 -2.62
N ASN A 146 -16.97 -0.93 -3.54
CA ASN A 146 -15.57 -0.42 -3.49
C ASN A 146 -14.85 -0.78 -2.18
N LEU A 147 -14.81 -2.05 -1.81
CA LEU A 147 -14.27 -2.50 -0.53
C LEU A 147 -12.85 -2.00 -0.27
N ILE A 148 -11.94 -2.02 -1.24
CA ILE A 148 -10.57 -1.51 -1.07
C ILE A 148 -10.58 -0.03 -0.67
N GLN A 149 -11.40 0.79 -1.30
CA GLN A 149 -11.52 2.20 -0.95
C GLN A 149 -12.09 2.38 0.46
N LYS A 150 -13.11 1.61 0.82
CA LYS A 150 -13.74 1.69 2.15
C LYS A 150 -12.81 1.19 3.24
N VAL A 151 -12.24 0.00 3.06
CA VAL A 151 -11.42 -0.65 4.09
C VAL A 151 -10.07 0.05 4.19
N MET A 152 -9.29 0.12 3.10
CA MET A 152 -7.91 0.57 3.19
C MET A 152 -7.80 2.09 3.28
N LEU A 153 -8.48 2.84 2.39
CA LEU A 153 -8.35 4.29 2.41
C LEU A 153 -9.17 4.94 3.53
N ARG A 154 -10.44 4.55 3.72
CA ARG A 154 -11.30 5.22 4.72
C ARG A 154 -11.10 4.66 6.12
N SER A 155 -11.25 3.33 6.30
CA SER A 155 -11.21 2.74 7.65
C SER A 155 -9.80 2.63 8.22
N VAL A 156 -8.77 2.42 7.40
CA VAL A 156 -7.38 2.40 7.87
C VAL A 156 -6.80 3.81 7.84
N PHE A 157 -6.38 4.30 6.69
CA PHE A 157 -5.56 5.52 6.62
C PHE A 157 -6.29 6.80 7.00
N LYS A 158 -7.55 7.01 6.57
CA LYS A 158 -8.29 8.22 6.94
C LYS A 158 -8.60 8.27 8.43
N THR A 159 -8.91 7.11 9.05
CA THR A 159 -9.15 7.02 10.50
C THR A 159 -7.88 7.33 11.30
N MET A 160 -6.70 6.95 10.78
CA MET A 160 -5.40 7.32 11.36
C MET A 160 -5.04 8.81 11.16
N GLY A 161 -5.86 9.59 10.42
CA GLY A 161 -5.65 11.03 10.21
C GLY A 161 -4.95 11.40 8.89
N TYR A 162 -4.61 10.44 8.03
CA TYR A 162 -4.00 10.74 6.71
C TYR A 162 -5.05 11.26 5.73
N LYS A 163 -4.74 12.32 4.97
CA LYS A 163 -5.73 13.04 4.14
C LYS A 163 -5.54 12.85 2.65
N ASN A 164 -4.31 12.86 2.14
CA ASN A 164 -4.03 12.74 0.70
C ASN A 164 -3.96 11.27 0.29
N LEU A 165 -5.13 10.70 0.00
CA LEU A 165 -5.33 9.28 -0.26
C LEU A 165 -5.79 9.08 -1.71
N ASN A 166 -5.03 8.31 -2.48
CA ASN A 166 -5.27 8.09 -3.91
C ASN A 166 -5.46 6.60 -4.20
N TRP A 167 -6.29 6.28 -5.18
CA TRP A 167 -6.47 4.92 -5.68
C TRP A 167 -6.50 4.88 -7.20
N ILE A 168 -5.58 4.09 -7.76
CA ILE A 168 -5.48 3.77 -9.18
C ILE A 168 -5.84 2.29 -9.32
N SER A 169 -6.84 1.97 -10.13
CA SER A 169 -7.31 0.60 -10.31
C SER A 169 -7.32 0.21 -11.78
N TYR A 170 -6.62 -0.86 -12.12
CA TYR A 170 -6.62 -1.49 -13.43
C TYR A 170 -7.59 -2.68 -13.44
N ASN A 171 -8.65 -2.56 -14.21
CA ASN A 171 -9.78 -3.49 -14.21
C ASN A 171 -9.79 -4.33 -15.48
N ARG A 172 -10.28 -5.59 -15.39
CA ARG A 172 -10.37 -6.54 -16.52
C ARG A 172 -9.01 -6.83 -17.17
N VAL A 173 -7.93 -6.87 -16.36
CA VAL A 173 -6.55 -7.00 -16.86
C VAL A 173 -6.37 -8.19 -17.81
N LYS A 174 -7.04 -9.32 -17.56
CA LYS A 174 -7.01 -10.50 -18.44
C LYS A 174 -7.77 -10.32 -19.76
N SER A 175 -8.78 -9.43 -19.78
CA SER A 175 -9.72 -9.32 -20.91
C SER A 175 -9.44 -8.12 -21.82
N VAL A 176 -8.58 -7.21 -21.43
CA VAL A 176 -8.20 -6.06 -22.28
C VAL A 176 -7.05 -6.43 -23.22
N THR A 177 -6.96 -5.73 -24.35
CA THR A 177 -5.90 -5.96 -25.34
C THR A 177 -4.51 -5.63 -24.80
N GLN A 178 -3.47 -6.14 -25.45
CA GLN A 178 -2.08 -5.86 -25.09
C GLN A 178 -1.76 -4.37 -25.23
N GLU A 179 -2.23 -3.73 -26.34
CA GLU A 179 -2.03 -2.30 -26.60
C GLU A 179 -2.61 -1.46 -25.47
N LYS A 180 -3.78 -1.82 -24.95
CA LYS A 180 -4.41 -1.12 -23.83
C LYS A 180 -3.58 -1.26 -22.53
N ARG A 181 -3.04 -2.46 -22.25
CA ARG A 181 -2.16 -2.67 -21.09
C ARG A 181 -0.89 -1.85 -21.20
N VAL A 182 -0.25 -1.81 -22.37
CA VAL A 182 0.94 -0.97 -22.63
C VAL A 182 0.61 0.51 -22.46
N LYS A 183 -0.51 0.98 -23.02
CA LYS A 183 -0.96 2.37 -22.83
C LYS A 183 -1.15 2.74 -21.37
N TRP A 184 -1.71 1.84 -20.56
CA TRP A 184 -1.86 2.04 -19.12
C TRP A 184 -0.53 2.18 -18.40
N LEU A 185 0.45 1.33 -18.73
CA LEU A 185 1.80 1.40 -18.16
C LEU A 185 2.51 2.69 -18.53
N ASN A 186 2.47 3.10 -19.80
CA ASN A 186 3.08 4.35 -20.26
C ASN A 186 2.48 5.58 -19.57
N ASN A 187 1.16 5.61 -19.41
CA ASN A 187 0.47 6.69 -18.71
C ASN A 187 0.83 6.70 -17.20
N LEU A 188 0.99 5.53 -16.62
CA LEU A 188 1.38 5.41 -15.21
C LEU A 188 2.82 5.87 -15.00
N GLU A 189 3.76 5.46 -15.86
CA GLU A 189 5.14 5.92 -15.81
C GLU A 189 5.23 7.44 -15.90
N LYS A 190 4.54 8.05 -16.91
CA LYS A 190 4.47 9.51 -17.05
C LYS A 190 3.95 10.18 -15.79
N ARG A 191 2.86 9.64 -15.19
CA ARG A 191 2.30 10.18 -13.94
C ARG A 191 3.34 10.21 -12.81
N PHE A 192 4.18 9.19 -12.68
CA PHE A 192 5.21 9.11 -11.65
C PHE A 192 6.50 9.84 -12.03
N THR A 193 6.72 10.15 -13.31
CA THR A 193 7.77 11.08 -13.74
C THR A 193 7.45 12.54 -13.35
N ASP A 194 6.16 12.89 -13.34
CA ASP A 194 5.68 14.22 -12.94
C ASP A 194 5.30 14.29 -11.44
N PHE A 195 5.61 13.26 -10.67
CA PHE A 195 5.24 13.16 -9.26
C PHE A 195 6.13 14.04 -8.37
N LYS A 196 5.47 14.90 -7.56
CA LYS A 196 6.12 15.89 -6.68
C LYS A 196 5.72 15.69 -5.23
#